data_de931fe3fc4a7b36cef5deac31a32ba8
#
_entry.id   de931fe3fc4a7b36cef5deac31a32ba8
#
_cell.length_a   1.000
_cell.length_b   1.000
_cell.length_c   1.000
_cell.angle_alpha   90.00
_cell.angle_beta   90.00
_cell.angle_gamma   90.00
#
_symmetry.space_group_name_H-M   'P 1'
#
loop_
_entity.id
_entity.type
_entity.pdbx_description
1 polymer ?
#
loop_
_entity_poly.entity_id
_entity_poly.type
_entity_poly.pdbx_seq_one_letter_code
_entity_poly.pdbx_strand_id
1 'polypeptide(L)'
;MKKIDLNNWNRKQHYHHFNAFTNPYFAVTVPIDMSIAHKKAKDNNHSFFAIYLHACMRAVNQTENFKYRIIEDEVFEPELIHTSATMLREDKTFGFSYILYSDNFQEFNSSIVNEKERIKNSSELYPPVYDLNCIHCSALPWFSYSSQKEPFSGLKESIPKFGFSKTYNEGDKLIMNVSISANHALIDGYHVAQFVDKFQEYLNCK
;
A
#
# COMPACT_ATOMS: atom_id res chain seq x y z
N MET A 1 5.92 -6.15 -17.74
CA MET A 1 4.46 -6.12 -17.45
C MET A 1 3.73 -6.98 -18.48
N LYS A 2 2.79 -7.78 -18.04
CA LYS A 2 1.90 -8.58 -18.90
C LYS A 2 0.64 -7.74 -19.22
N LYS A 3 0.29 -7.60 -20.51
CA LYS A 3 -0.96 -6.95 -20.91
C LYS A 3 -2.14 -7.91 -20.71
N ILE A 4 -3.24 -7.41 -20.14
CA ILE A 4 -4.48 -8.17 -19.96
C ILE A 4 -5.34 -8.04 -21.23
N ASP A 5 -5.79 -9.17 -21.76
CA ASP A 5 -6.75 -9.19 -22.87
C ASP A 5 -8.14 -8.82 -22.36
N LEU A 6 -8.51 -7.55 -22.52
CA LEU A 6 -9.80 -7.02 -22.08
C LEU A 6 -10.99 -7.74 -22.76
N ASN A 7 -10.82 -8.34 -23.95
CA ASN A 7 -11.92 -9.02 -24.63
C ASN A 7 -12.35 -10.30 -23.93
N ASN A 8 -11.37 -10.99 -23.31
CA ASN A 8 -11.59 -12.23 -22.59
C ASN A 8 -11.55 -12.05 -21.06
N TRP A 9 -11.43 -10.80 -20.57
CA TRP A 9 -11.37 -10.51 -19.14
C TRP A 9 -12.75 -10.52 -18.50
N ASN A 10 -12.93 -11.28 -17.43
CA ASN A 10 -14.20 -11.40 -16.71
C ASN A 10 -14.69 -10.06 -16.11
N ARG A 11 -13.77 -9.09 -15.89
CA ARG A 11 -14.08 -7.74 -15.39
C ARG A 11 -14.29 -6.71 -16.50
N LYS A 12 -14.33 -7.09 -17.78
CA LYS A 12 -14.46 -6.16 -18.91
C LYS A 12 -15.57 -5.11 -18.71
N GLN A 13 -16.77 -5.54 -18.29
CA GLN A 13 -17.90 -4.62 -18.10
C GLN A 13 -17.67 -3.66 -16.93
N HIS A 14 -17.15 -4.16 -15.80
CA HIS A 14 -16.79 -3.35 -14.63
C HIS A 14 -15.70 -2.33 -15.00
N TYR A 15 -14.69 -2.77 -15.72
CA TYR A 15 -13.62 -1.90 -16.21
C TYR A 15 -14.16 -0.74 -17.03
N HIS A 16 -14.94 -1.01 -18.08
CA HIS A 16 -15.49 0.05 -18.94
C HIS A 16 -16.41 1.00 -18.17
N HIS A 17 -17.24 0.47 -17.26
CA HIS A 17 -18.13 1.28 -16.45
C HIS A 17 -17.38 2.26 -15.55
N PHE A 18 -16.47 1.77 -14.72
CA PHE A 18 -15.77 2.62 -13.74
C PHE A 18 -14.64 3.45 -14.34
N ASN A 19 -13.99 2.97 -15.42
CA ASN A 19 -12.95 3.75 -16.11
C ASN A 19 -13.49 5.00 -16.82
N ALA A 20 -14.82 5.06 -17.02
CA ALA A 20 -15.49 6.27 -17.53
C ALA A 20 -15.72 7.35 -16.45
N PHE A 21 -15.54 7.04 -15.17
CA PHE A 21 -15.75 8.01 -14.09
C PHE A 21 -14.60 9.00 -14.01
N THR A 22 -14.92 10.26 -13.68
CA THR A 22 -13.89 11.28 -13.40
C THR A 22 -13.02 10.88 -12.20
N ASN A 23 -13.63 10.30 -11.16
CA ASN A 23 -12.94 9.73 -10.02
C ASN A 23 -13.45 8.33 -9.74
N PRO A 24 -12.77 7.28 -10.22
CA PRO A 24 -13.20 5.89 -10.02
C PRO A 24 -12.76 5.31 -8.67
N TYR A 25 -12.12 6.09 -7.80
CA TYR A 25 -11.65 5.59 -6.51
C TYR A 25 -12.77 5.45 -5.48
N PHE A 26 -12.79 4.32 -4.81
CA PHE A 26 -13.51 4.11 -3.55
C PHE A 26 -12.51 3.87 -2.43
N ALA A 27 -12.94 4.06 -1.20
CA ALA A 27 -12.11 3.82 -0.03
C ALA A 27 -12.89 3.09 1.06
N VAL A 28 -12.19 2.22 1.77
CA VAL A 28 -12.65 1.57 3.00
C VAL A 28 -11.59 1.72 4.07
N THR A 29 -12.01 1.70 5.33
CA THR A 29 -11.09 1.66 6.47
C THR A 29 -11.44 0.44 7.30
N VAL A 30 -10.45 -0.41 7.57
CA VAL A 30 -10.62 -1.67 8.30
C VAL A 30 -9.71 -1.72 9.52
N PRO A 31 -10.20 -2.20 10.68
CA PRO A 31 -9.37 -2.46 11.84
C PRO A 31 -8.55 -3.74 11.62
N ILE A 32 -7.23 -3.66 11.84
CA ILE A 32 -6.29 -4.77 11.69
C ILE A 32 -5.63 -5.05 13.04
N ASP A 33 -5.58 -6.32 13.44
CA ASP A 33 -4.91 -6.74 14.67
C ASP A 33 -3.39 -6.79 14.46
N MET A 34 -2.69 -5.89 15.14
CA MET A 34 -1.22 -5.72 15.07
C MET A 34 -0.50 -6.37 16.25
N SER A 35 -1.19 -7.07 17.16
CA SER A 35 -0.65 -7.54 18.44
C SER A 35 0.60 -8.40 18.26
N ILE A 36 0.52 -9.42 17.37
CA ILE A 36 1.63 -10.33 17.10
C ILE A 36 2.78 -9.61 16.36
N ALA A 37 2.46 -8.84 15.34
CA ALA A 37 3.46 -8.09 14.57
C ALA A 37 4.21 -7.07 15.44
N HIS A 38 3.53 -6.39 16.34
CA HIS A 38 4.13 -5.45 17.27
C HIS A 38 5.04 -6.14 18.29
N LYS A 39 4.59 -7.29 18.83
CA LYS A 39 5.41 -8.13 19.70
C LYS A 39 6.67 -8.60 18.98
N LYS A 40 6.53 -9.12 17.75
CA LYS A 40 7.65 -9.58 16.92
C LYS A 40 8.66 -8.45 16.66
N ALA A 41 8.18 -7.23 16.37
CA ALA A 41 9.04 -6.07 16.18
C ALA A 41 9.89 -5.79 17.43
N LYS A 42 9.30 -5.82 18.63
CA LYS A 42 10.01 -5.61 19.90
C LYS A 42 10.99 -6.73 20.19
N ASP A 43 10.58 -7.98 20.11
CA ASP A 43 11.39 -9.16 20.46
C ASP A 43 12.67 -9.24 19.58
N ASN A 44 12.58 -8.81 18.31
CA ASN A 44 13.68 -8.87 17.35
C ASN A 44 14.40 -7.52 17.14
N ASN A 45 14.03 -6.48 17.88
CA ASN A 45 14.56 -5.12 17.70
C ASN A 45 14.42 -4.61 16.24
N HIS A 46 13.30 -4.91 15.62
CA HIS A 46 12.98 -4.46 14.26
C HIS A 46 12.04 -3.25 14.29
N SER A 47 12.09 -2.44 13.22
CA SER A 47 11.11 -1.38 13.00
C SER A 47 9.69 -1.96 12.85
N PHE A 48 8.75 -1.52 13.68
CA PHE A 48 7.34 -1.93 13.55
C PHE A 48 6.77 -1.51 12.19
N PHE A 49 7.15 -0.31 11.69
CA PHE A 49 6.82 0.15 10.34
C PHE A 49 7.28 -0.86 9.27
N ALA A 50 8.53 -1.33 9.36
CA ALA A 50 9.06 -2.29 8.39
C ALA A 50 8.31 -3.64 8.45
N ILE A 51 7.95 -4.12 9.64
CA ILE A 51 7.21 -5.38 9.81
C ILE A 51 5.84 -5.30 9.16
N TYR A 52 5.02 -4.31 9.49
CA TYR A 52 3.67 -4.26 8.91
C TYR A 52 3.68 -3.86 7.43
N LEU A 53 4.61 -3.02 6.99
CA LEU A 53 4.74 -2.67 5.58
C LEU A 53 5.15 -3.90 4.74
N HIS A 54 6.07 -4.72 5.24
CA HIS A 54 6.46 -5.97 4.58
C HIS A 54 5.28 -6.93 4.45
N ALA A 55 4.51 -7.14 5.54
CA ALA A 55 3.29 -7.96 5.51
C ALA A 55 2.25 -7.42 4.51
N CYS A 56 2.05 -6.10 4.48
CA CYS A 56 1.18 -5.43 3.50
C CYS A 56 1.65 -5.71 2.07
N MET A 57 2.95 -5.56 1.78
CA MET A 57 3.51 -5.78 0.45
C MET A 57 3.42 -7.24 0.00
N ARG A 58 3.57 -8.20 0.91
CA ARG A 58 3.31 -9.61 0.63
C ARG A 58 1.86 -9.83 0.23
N ALA A 59 0.91 -9.26 0.97
CA ALA A 59 -0.52 -9.36 0.68
C ALA A 59 -0.87 -8.72 -0.68
N VAL A 60 -0.32 -7.54 -0.99
CA VAL A 60 -0.48 -6.87 -2.29
C VAL A 60 0.01 -7.75 -3.43
N ASN A 61 1.23 -8.28 -3.34
CA ASN A 61 1.82 -9.10 -4.40
C ASN A 61 1.13 -10.46 -4.56
N GLN A 62 0.41 -10.93 -3.54
CA GLN A 62 -0.39 -12.16 -3.56
C GLN A 62 -1.88 -11.94 -3.93
N THR A 63 -2.30 -10.69 -4.14
CA THR A 63 -3.68 -10.36 -4.53
C THR A 63 -3.66 -9.77 -5.94
N GLU A 64 -4.00 -10.58 -6.93
CA GLU A 64 -3.85 -10.27 -8.35
C GLU A 64 -4.37 -8.89 -8.73
N ASN A 65 -5.60 -8.52 -8.30
CA ASN A 65 -6.22 -7.26 -8.64
C ASN A 65 -5.47 -6.03 -8.11
N PHE A 66 -4.72 -6.14 -7.01
CA PHE A 66 -3.89 -5.06 -6.50
C PHE A 66 -2.63 -4.81 -7.34
N LYS A 67 -2.27 -5.76 -8.20
CA LYS A 67 -1.16 -5.62 -9.13
C LYS A 67 -1.54 -4.85 -10.40
N TYR A 68 -2.80 -4.86 -10.82
CA TYR A 68 -3.22 -4.26 -12.08
C TYR A 68 -2.98 -2.75 -12.13
N ARG A 69 -2.55 -2.28 -13.31
CA ARG A 69 -2.36 -0.86 -13.63
C ARG A 69 -3.05 -0.51 -14.94
N ILE A 70 -3.61 0.70 -15.01
CA ILE A 70 -4.18 1.27 -16.22
C ILE A 70 -3.14 2.21 -16.83
N ILE A 71 -2.76 1.96 -18.07
CA ILE A 71 -1.85 2.79 -18.87
C ILE A 71 -2.51 2.96 -20.23
N GLU A 72 -2.78 4.21 -20.63
CA GLU A 72 -3.41 4.55 -21.92
C GLU A 72 -4.69 3.74 -22.20
N ASP A 73 -5.57 3.64 -21.19
CA ASP A 73 -6.83 2.89 -21.24
C ASP A 73 -6.66 1.36 -21.47
N GLU A 74 -5.47 0.81 -21.26
CA GLU A 74 -5.20 -0.62 -21.27
C GLU A 74 -4.80 -1.10 -19.88
N VAL A 75 -5.05 -2.38 -19.57
CA VAL A 75 -4.72 -2.97 -18.27
C VAL A 75 -3.47 -3.82 -18.38
N PHE A 76 -2.54 -3.59 -17.46
CA PHE A 76 -1.29 -4.32 -17.35
C PHE A 76 -1.12 -4.92 -15.96
N GLU A 77 -0.48 -6.08 -15.90
CA GLU A 77 -0.05 -6.73 -14.68
C GLU A 77 1.49 -6.68 -14.58
N PRO A 78 2.06 -5.83 -13.72
CA PRO A 78 3.46 -5.91 -13.33
C PRO A 78 3.79 -7.26 -12.69
N GLU A 79 4.98 -7.76 -12.90
CA GLU A 79 5.47 -8.98 -12.24
C GLU A 79 5.51 -8.79 -10.73
N LEU A 80 6.03 -7.65 -10.29
CA LEU A 80 6.23 -7.31 -8.88
C LEU A 80 5.78 -5.88 -8.60
N ILE A 81 5.14 -5.70 -7.46
CA ILE A 81 4.72 -4.38 -6.95
C ILE A 81 5.63 -3.96 -5.81
N HIS A 82 6.14 -2.75 -5.90
CA HIS A 82 6.94 -2.04 -4.91
C HIS A 82 6.07 -1.10 -4.05
N THR A 83 6.68 -0.28 -3.21
CA THR A 83 5.91 0.71 -2.44
C THR A 83 6.60 2.07 -2.40
N SER A 84 5.80 3.11 -2.52
CA SER A 84 6.18 4.49 -2.28
C SER A 84 5.52 4.94 -0.98
N ALA A 85 6.33 5.15 0.06
CA ALA A 85 5.87 5.65 1.35
C ALA A 85 6.33 7.09 1.57
N THR A 86 5.48 7.91 2.22
CA THR A 86 5.90 9.21 2.70
C THR A 86 6.83 9.05 3.91
N MET A 87 7.97 9.73 3.89
CA MET A 87 8.93 9.73 5.01
C MET A 87 9.20 11.14 5.48
N LEU A 88 8.95 11.38 6.78
CA LEU A 88 9.09 12.69 7.41
C LEU A 88 10.57 13.05 7.61
N ARG A 89 10.91 14.31 7.31
CA ARG A 89 12.21 14.92 7.57
C ARG A 89 12.25 15.61 8.95
N GLU A 90 13.41 16.04 9.37
CA GLU A 90 13.61 16.77 10.63
C GLU A 90 12.92 18.15 10.61
N ASP A 91 12.87 18.79 9.44
CA ASP A 91 12.20 20.08 9.20
C ASP A 91 10.67 20.00 9.10
N LYS A 92 10.08 18.80 9.32
CA LYS A 92 8.64 18.50 9.24
C LYS A 92 8.06 18.48 7.83
N THR A 93 8.86 18.61 6.80
CA THR A 93 8.46 18.25 5.44
C THR A 93 8.55 16.73 5.24
N PHE A 94 8.10 16.21 4.12
CA PHE A 94 8.27 14.80 3.77
C PHE A 94 8.84 14.65 2.36
N GLY A 95 9.40 13.50 2.09
CA GLY A 95 9.74 13.04 0.75
C GLY A 95 9.04 11.73 0.43
N PHE A 96 8.81 11.48 -0.85
CA PHE A 96 8.37 10.18 -1.34
C PHE A 96 9.56 9.24 -1.47
N SER A 97 9.38 8.01 -1.00
CA SER A 97 10.34 6.93 -1.20
C SER A 97 9.98 6.05 -2.39
N TYR A 98 10.91 5.23 -2.84
CA TYR A 98 10.64 4.09 -3.71
C TYR A 98 11.35 2.86 -3.14
N ILE A 99 10.63 2.11 -2.32
CA ILE A 99 11.13 0.97 -1.57
C ILE A 99 10.94 -0.28 -2.40
N LEU A 100 12.02 -0.90 -2.80
CA LEU A 100 11.99 -2.17 -3.53
C LEU A 100 11.47 -3.29 -2.64
N TYR A 101 10.47 -4.00 -3.12
CA TYR A 101 9.94 -5.17 -2.44
C TYR A 101 10.86 -6.39 -2.65
N SER A 102 11.05 -7.14 -1.59
CA SER A 102 11.61 -8.49 -1.58
C SER A 102 10.80 -9.34 -0.58
N ASP A 103 10.61 -10.64 -0.86
CA ASP A 103 10.06 -11.60 0.10
C ASP A 103 10.98 -11.78 1.32
N ASN A 104 12.28 -11.53 1.14
CA ASN A 104 13.25 -11.51 2.23
C ASN A 104 13.11 -10.22 3.03
N PHE A 105 12.75 -10.36 4.32
CA PHE A 105 12.55 -9.21 5.20
C PHE A 105 13.80 -8.34 5.37
N GLN A 106 14.99 -8.92 5.45
CA GLN A 106 16.23 -8.17 5.64
C GLN A 106 16.57 -7.30 4.43
N GLU A 107 16.36 -7.82 3.21
CA GLU A 107 16.52 -7.05 1.97
C GLU A 107 15.50 -5.92 1.88
N PHE A 108 14.23 -6.22 2.19
CA PHE A 108 13.17 -5.20 2.20
C PHE A 108 13.45 -4.11 3.24
N ASN A 109 13.85 -4.49 4.46
CA ASN A 109 14.20 -3.53 5.51
C ASN A 109 15.42 -2.67 5.12
N SER A 110 16.42 -3.25 4.44
CA SER A 110 17.56 -2.51 3.91
C SER A 110 17.12 -1.47 2.88
N SER A 111 16.18 -1.79 2.01
CA SER A 111 15.59 -0.83 1.06
C SER A 111 14.88 0.33 1.78
N ILE A 112 14.15 0.07 2.88
CA ILE A 112 13.55 1.11 3.72
C ILE A 112 14.61 2.03 4.32
N VAL A 113 15.68 1.45 4.90
CA VAL A 113 16.76 2.20 5.54
C VAL A 113 17.46 3.11 4.52
N ASN A 114 17.78 2.60 3.34
CA ASN A 114 18.42 3.35 2.27
C ASN A 114 17.56 4.55 1.81
N GLU A 115 16.26 4.34 1.61
CA GLU A 115 15.35 5.41 1.22
C GLU A 115 15.16 6.45 2.33
N LYS A 116 15.11 6.02 3.58
CA LYS A 116 15.05 6.93 4.73
C LYS A 116 16.30 7.83 4.80
N GLU A 117 17.47 7.25 4.59
CA GLU A 117 18.72 8.01 4.57
C GLU A 117 18.80 8.96 3.36
N ARG A 118 18.39 8.52 2.18
CA ARG A 118 18.29 9.37 0.99
C ARG A 118 17.40 10.60 1.25
N ILE A 119 16.19 10.37 1.80
CA ILE A 119 15.22 11.46 2.04
C ILE A 119 15.71 12.41 3.13
N LYS A 120 16.38 11.88 4.16
CA LYS A 120 16.99 12.71 5.21
C LYS A 120 18.03 13.68 4.66
N ASN A 121 18.79 13.25 3.65
CA ASN A 121 19.90 14.02 3.07
C ASN A 121 19.52 14.75 1.77
N SER A 122 18.22 14.88 1.46
CA SER A 122 17.72 15.51 0.24
C SER A 122 16.54 16.44 0.55
N SER A 123 16.42 17.54 -0.19
CA SER A 123 15.23 18.40 -0.21
C SER A 123 14.21 17.99 -1.29
N GLU A 124 14.59 17.04 -2.17
CA GLU A 124 13.74 16.62 -3.28
C GLU A 124 12.49 15.88 -2.79
N LEU A 125 11.32 16.23 -3.35
CA LEU A 125 10.05 15.59 -3.01
C LEU A 125 9.97 14.16 -3.54
N TYR A 126 10.45 13.94 -4.77
CA TYR A 126 10.35 12.67 -5.48
C TYR A 126 11.65 11.88 -5.44
N PRO A 127 11.58 10.54 -5.49
CA PRO A 127 12.75 9.70 -5.71
C PRO A 127 13.29 9.87 -7.15
N PRO A 128 14.58 9.58 -7.39
CA PRO A 128 15.16 9.67 -8.73
C PRO A 128 14.59 8.66 -9.73
N VAL A 129 14.02 7.57 -9.22
CA VAL A 129 13.31 6.55 -10.00
C VAL A 129 11.90 6.43 -9.45
N TYR A 130 10.92 6.50 -10.32
CA TYR A 130 9.51 6.33 -10.00
C TYR A 130 8.82 5.53 -11.11
N ASP A 131 8.07 4.52 -10.74
CA ASP A 131 7.33 3.66 -11.67
C ASP A 131 5.92 3.40 -11.15
N LEU A 132 4.99 3.10 -12.05
CA LEU A 132 3.60 2.76 -11.72
C LEU A 132 3.45 1.40 -11.01
N ASN A 133 4.47 0.56 -11.04
CA ASN A 133 4.50 -0.73 -10.35
C ASN A 133 4.70 -0.61 -8.83
N CYS A 134 4.04 0.37 -8.21
CA CYS A 134 4.08 0.57 -6.76
C CYS A 134 2.66 0.76 -6.19
N ILE A 135 2.56 0.69 -4.86
CA ILE A 135 1.45 1.25 -4.10
C ILE A 135 1.91 2.51 -3.38
N HIS A 136 0.99 3.41 -3.06
CA HIS A 136 1.29 4.56 -2.23
C HIS A 136 0.92 4.29 -0.78
N CYS A 137 1.80 4.65 0.15
CA CYS A 137 1.60 4.45 1.58
C CYS A 137 1.81 5.74 2.36
N SER A 138 0.92 5.99 3.33
CA SER A 138 1.05 7.07 4.29
C SER A 138 0.87 6.53 5.70
N ALA A 139 1.86 6.74 6.57
CA ALA A 139 1.75 6.42 7.99
C ALA A 139 1.41 7.70 8.78
N LEU A 140 0.33 7.65 9.55
CA LEU A 140 -0.19 8.75 10.39
C LEU A 140 -0.10 8.33 11.87
N PRO A 141 1.13 8.27 12.46
CA PRO A 141 1.33 7.70 13.80
C PRO A 141 0.87 8.61 14.94
N TRP A 142 0.40 9.80 14.64
CA TRP A 142 0.01 10.80 15.65
C TRP A 142 -1.39 10.58 16.20
N PHE A 143 -2.31 10.01 15.41
CA PHE A 143 -3.71 9.82 15.78
C PHE A 143 -4.31 8.58 15.10
N SER A 144 -5.36 8.02 15.72
CA SER A 144 -6.24 7.05 15.07
C SER A 144 -7.35 7.79 14.31
N TYR A 145 -7.86 7.19 13.25
CA TYR A 145 -8.96 7.71 12.44
C TYR A 145 -9.90 6.57 12.02
N SER A 146 -11.16 6.88 11.80
CA SER A 146 -12.17 5.92 11.31
C SER A 146 -12.33 5.95 9.79
N SER A 147 -11.85 7.02 9.13
CA SER A 147 -11.84 7.15 7.68
C SER A 147 -10.76 8.13 7.24
N GLN A 148 -10.24 7.93 6.03
CA GLN A 148 -9.27 8.81 5.38
C GLN A 148 -9.63 8.92 3.91
N LYS A 149 -9.41 10.10 3.33
CA LYS A 149 -9.51 10.34 1.90
C LYS A 149 -8.18 10.88 1.38
N GLU A 150 -7.60 10.18 0.43
CA GLU A 150 -6.42 10.63 -0.27
C GLU A 150 -6.74 11.74 -1.27
N PRO A 151 -5.81 12.66 -1.54
CA PRO A 151 -5.98 13.67 -2.56
C PRO A 151 -6.17 13.02 -3.94
N PHE A 152 -7.00 13.65 -4.76
CA PHE A 152 -7.23 13.27 -6.15
C PHE A 152 -6.68 14.34 -7.07
N SER A 153 -5.75 13.97 -7.95
CA SER A 153 -5.05 14.89 -8.84
C SER A 153 -5.90 15.39 -10.02
N GLY A 154 -7.03 14.74 -10.29
CA GLY A 154 -7.82 14.95 -11.50
C GLY A 154 -7.31 14.15 -12.71
N LEU A 155 -6.18 13.48 -12.58
CA LEU A 155 -5.64 12.60 -13.62
C LEU A 155 -6.15 11.16 -13.43
N LYS A 156 -6.16 10.39 -14.52
CA LYS A 156 -6.45 8.95 -14.45
C LYS A 156 -5.32 8.24 -13.73
N GLU A 157 -5.61 7.72 -12.54
CA GLU A 157 -4.69 6.97 -11.72
C GLU A 157 -5.24 5.56 -11.46
N SER A 158 -4.35 4.60 -11.23
CA SER A 158 -4.74 3.23 -10.89
C SER A 158 -3.95 2.63 -9.73
N ILE A 159 -3.03 3.40 -9.14
CA ILE A 159 -2.19 2.97 -8.03
C ILE A 159 -3.03 2.90 -6.75
N PRO A 160 -3.13 1.74 -6.07
CA PRO A 160 -3.77 1.65 -4.77
C PRO A 160 -3.03 2.48 -3.71
N LYS A 161 -3.79 3.12 -2.81
CA LYS A 161 -3.26 4.00 -1.76
C LYS A 161 -3.66 3.44 -0.39
N PHE A 162 -2.70 3.42 0.53
CA PHE A 162 -2.86 2.87 1.88
C PHE A 162 -2.52 3.92 2.94
N GLY A 163 -3.39 4.05 3.94
CA GLY A 163 -3.13 4.87 5.12
C GLY A 163 -3.07 3.99 6.37
N PHE A 164 -2.06 4.19 7.20
CA PHE A 164 -1.85 3.46 8.45
C PHE A 164 -2.00 4.41 9.64
N SER A 165 -3.01 4.21 10.48
CA SER A 165 -3.26 5.05 11.65
C SER A 165 -2.29 4.74 12.79
N LYS A 166 -2.33 5.59 13.84
CA LYS A 166 -1.80 5.22 15.15
C LYS A 166 -2.55 3.99 15.67
N THR A 167 -1.83 3.07 16.31
CA THR A 167 -2.43 1.92 17.01
C THR A 167 -3.16 2.36 18.28
N TYR A 168 -4.20 1.61 18.66
CA TYR A 168 -4.94 1.75 19.90
C TYR A 168 -5.28 0.39 20.48
N ASN A 169 -5.58 0.33 21.78
CA ASN A 169 -5.98 -0.92 22.44
C ASN A 169 -7.50 -1.11 22.33
N GLU A 170 -7.92 -2.31 21.98
CA GLU A 170 -9.29 -2.78 22.01
C GLU A 170 -9.32 -4.14 22.75
N GLY A 171 -9.68 -4.09 24.03
CA GLY A 171 -9.48 -5.24 24.93
C GLY A 171 -7.98 -5.61 24.99
N ASP A 172 -7.68 -6.87 24.74
CA ASP A 172 -6.31 -7.41 24.77
C ASP A 172 -5.57 -7.25 23.42
N LYS A 173 -6.22 -6.63 22.43
CA LYS A 173 -5.66 -6.47 21.08
C LYS A 173 -5.09 -5.08 20.87
N LEU A 174 -4.03 -5.02 20.09
CA LEU A 174 -3.47 -3.78 19.55
C LEU A 174 -3.97 -3.59 18.11
N ILE A 175 -4.88 -2.66 17.91
CA ILE A 175 -5.55 -2.42 16.62
C ILE A 175 -4.93 -1.23 15.90
N MET A 176 -4.84 -1.34 14.58
CA MET A 176 -4.52 -0.25 13.65
C MET A 176 -5.62 -0.14 12.60
N ASN A 177 -6.18 1.05 12.42
CA ASN A 177 -7.07 1.30 11.30
C ASN A 177 -6.26 1.52 10.03
N VAL A 178 -6.52 0.71 9.01
CA VAL A 178 -5.88 0.77 7.72
C VAL A 178 -6.89 1.22 6.67
N SER A 179 -6.67 2.39 6.07
CA SER A 179 -7.47 2.85 4.95
C SER A 179 -6.89 2.30 3.64
N ILE A 180 -7.77 1.86 2.76
CA ILE A 180 -7.45 1.28 1.45
C ILE A 180 -8.28 2.03 0.44
N SER A 181 -7.61 2.79 -0.43
CA SER A 181 -8.24 3.51 -1.53
C SER A 181 -7.78 2.89 -2.86
N ALA A 182 -8.75 2.48 -3.68
CA ALA A 182 -8.48 1.71 -4.88
C ALA A 182 -9.39 2.12 -6.05
N ASN A 183 -8.86 2.00 -7.28
CA ASN A 183 -9.62 2.23 -8.49
C ASN A 183 -10.63 1.10 -8.73
N HIS A 184 -11.93 1.43 -8.74
CA HIS A 184 -13.02 0.45 -8.84
C HIS A 184 -13.08 -0.27 -10.18
N ALA A 185 -12.45 0.27 -11.22
CA ALA A 185 -12.32 -0.45 -12.48
C ALA A 185 -11.50 -1.74 -12.34
N LEU A 186 -10.55 -1.79 -11.38
CA LEU A 186 -9.64 -2.91 -11.17
C LEU A 186 -9.96 -3.73 -9.92
N ILE A 187 -10.40 -3.07 -8.85
CA ILE A 187 -10.56 -3.62 -7.50
C ILE A 187 -11.98 -3.36 -7.02
N ASP A 188 -12.57 -4.31 -6.30
CA ASP A 188 -13.83 -4.13 -5.57
C ASP A 188 -13.72 -4.70 -4.14
N GLY A 189 -14.82 -4.65 -3.37
CA GLY A 189 -14.85 -5.09 -1.98
C GLY A 189 -14.39 -6.53 -1.77
N TYR A 190 -14.63 -7.43 -2.72
CA TYR A 190 -14.18 -8.82 -2.64
C TYR A 190 -12.64 -8.91 -2.64
N HIS A 191 -11.98 -8.17 -3.55
CA HIS A 191 -10.52 -8.16 -3.64
C HIS A 191 -9.88 -7.48 -2.41
N VAL A 192 -10.56 -6.46 -1.86
CA VAL A 192 -10.12 -5.85 -0.59
C VAL A 192 -10.21 -6.87 0.55
N ALA A 193 -11.29 -7.67 0.63
CA ALA A 193 -11.41 -8.72 1.65
C ALA A 193 -10.27 -9.75 1.51
N GLN A 194 -9.98 -10.23 0.30
CA GLN A 194 -8.86 -11.14 0.04
C GLN A 194 -7.51 -10.56 0.48
N PHE A 195 -7.29 -9.27 0.21
CA PHE A 195 -6.08 -8.57 0.68
C PHE A 195 -6.02 -8.54 2.22
N VAL A 196 -7.12 -8.14 2.87
CA VAL A 196 -7.20 -8.01 4.34
C VAL A 196 -6.91 -9.35 5.02
N ASP A 197 -7.50 -10.44 4.52
CA ASP A 197 -7.28 -11.79 5.06
C ASP A 197 -5.80 -12.18 4.97
N LYS A 198 -5.17 -12.00 3.79
CA LYS A 198 -3.74 -12.27 3.60
C LYS A 198 -2.85 -11.36 4.45
N PHE A 199 -3.19 -10.09 4.55
CA PHE A 199 -2.44 -9.14 5.35
C PHE A 199 -2.44 -9.55 6.82
N GLN A 200 -3.62 -9.89 7.37
CA GLN A 200 -3.73 -10.38 8.74
C GLN A 200 -2.97 -11.70 8.94
N GLU A 201 -3.01 -12.61 7.97
CA GLU A 201 -2.24 -13.85 8.01
C GLU A 201 -0.74 -13.57 8.11
N TYR A 202 -0.19 -12.69 7.26
CA TYR A 202 1.24 -12.35 7.28
C TYR A 202 1.68 -11.60 8.54
N LEU A 203 0.81 -10.79 9.14
CA LEU A 203 1.08 -10.16 10.44
C LEU A 203 1.16 -11.18 11.58
N ASN A 204 0.43 -12.28 11.46
CA ASN A 204 0.36 -13.34 12.45
C ASN A 204 1.45 -14.44 12.25
N CYS A 205 2.18 -14.43 11.13
CA CYS A 205 3.28 -15.35 10.91
C CYS A 205 4.40 -15.13 11.93
N LYS A 206 4.83 -16.26 12.56
CA LYS A 206 5.91 -16.29 13.55
C LYS A 206 7.28 -16.02 12.93
#